data_f5af25e4be15da038f1193b4194706d2
#
_entry.id   f5af25e4be15da038f1193b4194706d2
#
_cell.length_a   1.000
_cell.length_b   1.000
_cell.length_c   1.000
_cell.angle_alpha   90.00
_cell.angle_beta   90.00
_cell.angle_gamma   90.00
#
_symmetry.space_group_name_H-M   'P 1'
#
loop_
_entity.id
_entity.type
_entity.pdbx_description
1 polymer ?
#
loop_
_entity_poly.entity_id
_entity_poly.type
_entity_poly.pdbx_seq_one_letter_code
_entity_poly.pdbx_strand_id
1 'polypeptide(L)'
;PPMSNRLTKDCAALMKSRVALFEGTWEKYHKGTARVPGGPGWPGANKDYLKDFTINIDSEIKYFLTEAKTAAQIVADKYTLFNDYPSLFNSQSLANASEVLLWRAYDASLTPAVNHFVVGYIQRNGGGNTGWTRSMMQSYLMENGLPIYANNSGYQGDKTYEAVATNRDPRLIYNTLLPG
;
A
#
# COMPACT_ATOMS: atom_id res chain seq x y z
N PRO A 1 1.53 5.50 18.45
CA PRO A 1 0.15 5.69 18.00
C PRO A 1 -0.67 6.37 19.09
N PRO A 2 -1.71 7.14 18.71
CA PRO A 2 -2.56 7.75 19.70
C PRO A 2 -3.33 6.66 20.46
N MET A 3 -3.24 6.66 21.76
CA MET A 3 -3.91 5.69 22.64
C MET A 3 -5.44 5.67 22.50
N SER A 4 -6.01 6.71 21.88
CA SER A 4 -7.46 6.89 21.74
C SER A 4 -8.09 6.27 20.49
N ASN A 5 -7.33 5.67 19.59
CA ASN A 5 -7.84 5.17 18.28
C ASN A 5 -8.69 6.19 17.51
N ARG A 6 -8.39 7.48 17.66
CA ARG A 6 -9.08 8.57 16.99
C ARG A 6 -8.27 9.09 15.83
N LEU A 7 -8.97 9.67 14.86
CA LEU A 7 -8.33 10.40 13.77
C LEU A 7 -7.51 11.57 14.31
N THR A 8 -6.26 11.66 13.90
CA THR A 8 -5.34 12.70 14.31
C THR A 8 -4.96 13.58 13.12
N LYS A 9 -4.28 14.69 13.40
CA LYS A 9 -3.71 15.56 12.37
C LYS A 9 -2.74 14.79 11.45
N ASP A 10 -1.99 13.86 12.01
CA ASP A 10 -1.04 13.05 11.24
C ASP A 10 -1.75 12.02 10.34
N CYS A 11 -2.87 11.46 10.78
CA CYS A 11 -3.74 10.66 9.90
C CYS A 11 -4.27 11.49 8.72
N ALA A 12 -4.68 12.73 8.97
CA ALA A 12 -5.15 13.64 7.92
C ALA A 12 -4.03 13.98 6.93
N ALA A 13 -2.81 14.24 7.41
CA ALA A 13 -1.65 14.50 6.57
C ALA A 13 -1.29 13.28 5.70
N LEU A 14 -1.31 12.07 6.27
CA LEU A 14 -1.09 10.85 5.50
C LEU A 14 -2.16 10.63 4.43
N MET A 15 -3.43 10.87 4.77
CA MET A 15 -4.53 10.77 3.79
C MET A 15 -4.37 11.79 2.67
N LYS A 16 -4.03 13.06 3.01
CA LYS A 16 -3.71 14.10 2.03
C LYS A 16 -2.60 13.65 1.08
N SER A 17 -1.52 13.11 1.62
CA SER A 17 -0.41 12.58 0.81
C SER A 17 -0.87 11.50 -0.18
N ARG A 18 -1.66 10.54 0.28
CA ARG A 18 -2.17 9.45 -0.57
C ARG A 18 -3.08 9.95 -1.68
N VAL A 19 -4.03 10.85 -1.36
CA VAL A 19 -4.97 11.40 -2.34
C VAL A 19 -4.23 12.25 -3.37
N ALA A 20 -3.32 13.10 -2.94
CA ALA A 20 -2.53 13.94 -3.84
C ALA A 20 -1.58 13.11 -4.72
N LEU A 21 -0.98 12.05 -4.18
CA LEU A 21 -0.16 11.13 -4.98
C LEU A 21 -1.00 10.42 -6.04
N PHE A 22 -2.19 9.96 -5.67
CA PHE A 22 -3.10 9.32 -6.62
C PHE A 22 -3.47 10.27 -7.75
N GLU A 23 -3.92 11.49 -7.44
CA GLU A 23 -4.33 12.47 -8.44
C GLU A 23 -3.17 12.88 -9.35
N GLY A 24 -2.02 13.25 -8.79
CA GLY A 24 -0.87 13.64 -9.59
C GLY A 24 -0.33 12.53 -10.49
N THR A 25 -0.40 11.27 -10.06
CA THR A 25 -0.03 10.13 -10.91
C THR A 25 -1.11 9.79 -11.93
N TRP A 26 -2.38 9.91 -11.56
CA TRP A 26 -3.50 9.75 -12.50
C TRP A 26 -3.38 10.74 -13.65
N GLU A 27 -3.26 12.02 -13.36
CA GLU A 27 -3.09 13.05 -14.38
C GLU A 27 -1.86 12.82 -15.25
N LYS A 28 -0.73 12.45 -14.63
CA LYS A 28 0.54 12.17 -15.33
C LYS A 28 0.38 11.06 -16.36
N TYR A 29 -0.24 9.94 -15.98
CA TYR A 29 -0.35 8.77 -16.84
C TYR A 29 -1.51 8.85 -17.84
N HIS A 30 -2.50 9.71 -17.57
CA HIS A 30 -3.65 9.91 -18.45
C HIS A 30 -3.62 11.24 -19.20
N LYS A 31 -2.55 12.01 -19.10
CA LYS A 31 -2.37 13.26 -19.85
C LYS A 31 -2.62 13.03 -21.34
N GLY A 32 -3.40 13.94 -21.95
CA GLY A 32 -3.78 13.84 -23.38
C GLY A 32 -4.87 12.82 -23.68
N THR A 33 -5.58 12.29 -22.68
CA THR A 33 -6.75 11.41 -22.86
C THR A 33 -8.02 12.05 -22.32
N ALA A 34 -9.16 11.45 -22.62
CA ALA A 34 -10.47 11.88 -22.11
C ALA A 34 -10.62 11.73 -20.56
N ARG A 35 -9.64 11.14 -19.89
CA ARG A 35 -9.69 10.85 -18.44
C ARG A 35 -9.20 12.00 -17.57
N VAL A 36 -8.61 13.03 -18.17
CA VAL A 36 -8.15 14.22 -17.46
C VAL A 36 -8.75 15.47 -18.07
N PRO A 37 -8.97 16.53 -17.27
CA PRO A 37 -9.47 17.80 -17.76
C PRO A 37 -8.63 18.37 -18.90
N GLY A 38 -9.30 18.91 -19.92
CA GLY A 38 -8.64 19.47 -21.10
C GLY A 38 -8.11 18.44 -22.11
N GLY A 39 -8.23 17.15 -21.85
CA GLY A 39 -7.87 16.10 -22.80
C GLY A 39 -8.92 15.92 -23.90
N PRO A 40 -8.53 15.38 -25.08
CA PRO A 40 -9.46 15.10 -26.17
C PRO A 40 -10.61 14.18 -25.72
N GLY A 41 -11.85 14.63 -25.94
CA GLY A 41 -13.05 13.86 -25.54
C GLY A 41 -13.35 13.88 -24.04
N TRP A 42 -12.73 14.76 -23.27
CA TRP A 42 -13.05 14.92 -21.87
C TRP A 42 -14.53 15.32 -21.66
N PRO A 43 -15.31 14.56 -20.86
CA PRO A 43 -16.75 14.78 -20.73
C PRO A 43 -17.13 16.17 -20.19
N GLY A 44 -16.23 16.80 -19.42
CA GLY A 44 -16.43 18.15 -18.88
C GLY A 44 -16.44 19.24 -19.95
N ALA A 45 -15.79 19.03 -21.10
CA ALA A 45 -15.74 20.01 -22.18
C ALA A 45 -17.12 20.40 -22.74
N ASN A 46 -18.12 19.54 -22.59
CA ASN A 46 -19.48 19.75 -23.09
C ASN A 46 -20.44 20.30 -22.01
N LYS A 47 -19.92 20.74 -20.88
CA LYS A 47 -20.74 21.30 -19.79
C LYS A 47 -20.71 22.82 -19.83
N ASP A 48 -21.90 23.45 -19.88
CA ASP A 48 -22.03 24.90 -19.97
C ASP A 48 -21.29 25.66 -18.88
N TYR A 49 -21.27 25.10 -17.65
CA TYR A 49 -20.57 25.69 -16.50
C TYR A 49 -19.05 25.54 -16.56
N LEU A 50 -18.51 24.78 -17.53
CA LEU A 50 -17.08 24.58 -17.77
C LEU A 50 -16.60 25.17 -19.10
N LYS A 51 -17.45 25.92 -19.82
CA LYS A 51 -17.13 26.47 -21.15
C LYS A 51 -15.84 27.35 -21.15
N ASP A 52 -15.61 28.04 -20.06
CA ASP A 52 -14.43 28.93 -19.89
C ASP A 52 -13.31 28.28 -19.07
N PHE A 53 -13.45 26.96 -18.79
CA PHE A 53 -12.45 26.23 -18.01
C PHE A 53 -11.15 26.03 -18.80
N THR A 54 -10.05 26.45 -18.20
CA THR A 54 -8.70 26.23 -18.72
C THR A 54 -7.85 25.58 -17.64
N ILE A 55 -6.98 24.69 -18.04
CA ILE A 55 -6.07 24.00 -17.13
C ILE A 55 -4.68 23.84 -17.76
N ASN A 56 -3.65 24.03 -16.95
CA ASN A 56 -2.31 23.61 -17.28
C ASN A 56 -2.04 22.31 -16.54
N ILE A 57 -2.22 21.20 -17.22
CA ILE A 57 -2.12 19.85 -16.63
C ILE A 57 -0.71 19.57 -16.05
N ASP A 58 0.35 20.11 -16.62
CA ASP A 58 1.71 19.95 -16.10
C ASP A 58 1.91 20.67 -14.76
N SER A 59 1.28 21.82 -14.62
CA SER A 59 1.27 22.56 -13.36
C SER A 59 0.46 21.83 -12.28
N GLU A 60 -0.68 21.24 -12.62
CA GLU A 60 -1.51 20.44 -11.71
C GLU A 60 -0.74 19.20 -11.25
N ILE A 61 -0.16 18.43 -12.16
CA ILE A 61 0.68 17.27 -11.83
C ILE A 61 1.78 17.66 -10.83
N LYS A 62 2.49 18.74 -11.12
CA LYS A 62 3.55 19.23 -10.23
C LYS A 62 3.00 19.63 -8.86
N TYR A 63 1.86 20.32 -8.83
CA TYR A 63 1.20 20.74 -7.60
C TYR A 63 0.85 19.52 -6.75
N PHE A 64 0.11 18.56 -7.29
CA PHE A 64 -0.32 17.38 -6.52
C PHE A 64 0.85 16.52 -6.05
N LEU A 65 1.87 16.29 -6.86
CA LEU A 65 3.05 15.55 -6.44
C LEU A 65 3.86 16.29 -5.36
N THR A 66 3.90 17.63 -5.42
CA THR A 66 4.55 18.43 -4.37
C THR A 66 3.76 18.38 -3.06
N GLU A 67 2.44 18.50 -3.12
CA GLU A 67 1.55 18.36 -1.97
C GLU A 67 1.65 16.98 -1.33
N ALA A 68 1.71 15.93 -2.17
CA ALA A 68 1.92 14.55 -1.70
C ALA A 68 3.22 14.41 -0.91
N LYS A 69 4.33 14.89 -1.47
CA LYS A 69 5.65 14.86 -0.83
C LYS A 69 5.65 15.65 0.49
N THR A 70 5.14 16.88 0.46
CA THR A 70 5.13 17.75 1.65
C THR A 70 4.31 17.16 2.78
N ALA A 71 3.12 16.63 2.46
CA ALA A 71 2.27 16.00 3.46
C ALA A 71 2.86 14.69 4.02
N ALA A 72 3.53 13.89 3.18
CA ALA A 72 4.24 12.69 3.63
C ALA A 72 5.40 13.02 4.58
N GLN A 73 6.18 14.06 4.27
CA GLN A 73 7.32 14.48 5.06
C GLN A 73 6.92 14.88 6.49
N ILE A 74 5.79 15.56 6.67
CA ILE A 74 5.26 15.93 8.00
C ILE A 74 5.10 14.70 8.91
N VAL A 75 4.72 13.56 8.33
CA VAL A 75 4.51 12.31 9.08
C VAL A 75 5.82 11.54 9.21
N ALA A 76 6.56 11.40 8.11
CA ALA A 76 7.80 10.60 8.08
C ALA A 76 8.84 11.08 9.10
N ASP A 77 8.93 12.38 9.35
CA ASP A 77 9.89 12.95 10.29
C ASP A 77 9.53 12.70 11.77
N LYS A 78 8.31 12.27 12.05
CA LYS A 78 7.80 12.06 13.42
C LYS A 78 7.81 10.63 13.88
N TYR A 79 7.77 9.67 12.96
CA TYR A 79 7.54 8.28 13.26
C TYR A 79 8.72 7.42 12.80
N THR A 80 9.03 6.42 13.58
CA THR A 80 10.06 5.42 13.25
C THR A 80 9.39 4.09 12.94
N LEU A 81 10.00 3.32 12.06
CA LEU A 81 9.52 1.98 11.75
C LEU A 81 9.54 1.10 13.03
N PHE A 82 8.56 0.24 13.13
CA PHE A 82 8.48 -0.76 14.19
C PHE A 82 9.41 -1.93 13.84
N ASN A 83 10.25 -2.33 14.79
CA ASN A 83 11.35 -3.27 14.50
C ASN A 83 10.91 -4.74 14.35
N ASP A 84 9.69 -5.07 14.77
CA ASP A 84 9.18 -6.44 14.73
C ASP A 84 8.00 -6.52 13.75
N TYR A 85 8.31 -6.82 12.49
CA TYR A 85 7.33 -6.93 11.43
C TYR A 85 6.24 -7.98 11.70
N PRO A 86 6.53 -9.21 12.17
CA PRO A 86 5.50 -10.17 12.51
C PRO A 86 4.54 -9.66 13.60
N SER A 87 5.06 -9.08 14.66
CA SER A 87 4.24 -8.52 15.74
C SER A 87 3.39 -7.35 15.29
N LEU A 88 3.84 -6.55 14.33
CA LEU A 88 3.07 -5.43 13.78
C LEU A 88 1.71 -5.90 13.22
N PHE A 89 1.65 -7.09 12.60
CA PHE A 89 0.46 -7.62 11.96
C PHE A 89 -0.28 -8.68 12.78
N ASN A 90 0.35 -9.26 13.79
CA ASN A 90 -0.21 -10.34 14.60
C ASN A 90 -0.53 -9.96 16.04
N SER A 91 -0.27 -8.73 16.45
CA SER A 91 -0.57 -8.26 17.81
C SER A 91 -2.06 -7.98 18.00
N GLN A 92 -2.57 -8.30 19.18
CA GLN A 92 -3.92 -7.94 19.60
C GLN A 92 -4.08 -6.44 19.84
N SER A 93 -2.98 -5.74 20.13
CA SER A 93 -2.95 -4.29 20.35
C SER A 93 -1.75 -3.67 19.64
N LEU A 94 -2.00 -2.59 18.91
CA LEU A 94 -0.99 -1.79 18.25
C LEU A 94 -0.72 -0.46 18.98
N ALA A 95 -1.17 -0.33 20.22
CA ALA A 95 -1.03 0.90 21.01
C ALA A 95 0.44 1.37 21.14
N ASN A 96 1.40 0.45 21.14
CA ASN A 96 2.83 0.73 21.28
C ASN A 96 3.62 0.61 19.96
N ALA A 97 2.95 0.36 18.82
CA ALA A 97 3.63 0.27 17.54
C ALA A 97 3.94 1.67 17.00
N SER A 98 5.24 2.00 16.92
CA SER A 98 5.70 3.37 16.62
C SER A 98 5.27 3.91 15.25
N GLU A 99 5.10 3.05 14.25
CA GLU A 99 4.74 3.46 12.89
C GLU A 99 3.23 3.53 12.64
N VAL A 100 2.40 3.05 13.58
CA VAL A 100 0.96 2.97 13.37
C VAL A 100 0.28 4.27 13.77
N LEU A 101 -0.32 4.95 12.81
CA LEU A 101 -1.03 6.22 13.02
C LEU A 101 -2.47 6.04 13.48
N LEU A 102 -3.11 4.97 12.99
CA LEU A 102 -4.50 4.63 13.29
C LEU A 102 -4.67 3.11 13.18
N TRP A 103 -5.34 2.54 14.15
CA TRP A 103 -5.70 1.13 14.14
C TRP A 103 -7.11 0.93 14.70
N ARG A 104 -7.72 -0.17 14.34
CA ARG A 104 -9.02 -0.56 14.88
C ARG A 104 -8.83 -1.59 15.97
N ALA A 105 -9.20 -1.24 17.20
CA ALA A 105 -9.27 -2.21 18.27
C ALA A 105 -10.49 -3.12 18.07
N TYR A 106 -10.27 -4.42 18.17
CA TYR A 106 -11.34 -5.41 18.23
C TYR A 106 -11.45 -5.89 19.66
N ASP A 107 -12.58 -5.64 20.28
CA ASP A 107 -12.88 -6.05 21.65
C ASP A 107 -14.04 -7.03 21.63
N ALA A 108 -13.74 -8.27 21.96
CA ALA A 108 -14.71 -9.35 21.98
C ALA A 108 -15.84 -9.14 23.02
N SER A 109 -15.62 -8.27 24.01
CA SER A 109 -16.63 -7.92 25.01
C SER A 109 -17.65 -6.92 24.49
N LEU A 110 -17.30 -6.12 23.45
CA LEU A 110 -18.12 -5.05 22.92
C LEU A 110 -18.91 -5.41 21.67
N THR A 111 -18.50 -6.46 20.97
CA THR A 111 -19.17 -6.94 19.75
C THR A 111 -19.28 -8.45 19.77
N PRO A 112 -20.40 -9.02 19.31
CA PRO A 112 -20.43 -10.44 19.00
C PRO A 112 -19.26 -10.71 18.04
N ALA A 113 -18.40 -11.62 18.45
CA ALA A 113 -17.08 -11.89 17.90
C ALA A 113 -16.95 -11.58 16.41
N VAL A 114 -16.03 -10.68 16.05
CA VAL A 114 -15.55 -10.60 14.68
C VAL A 114 -14.77 -11.89 14.42
N ASN A 115 -15.51 -12.91 14.07
CA ASN A 115 -14.94 -14.22 13.78
C ASN A 115 -14.43 -14.17 12.34
N HIS A 116 -13.13 -13.84 12.17
CA HIS A 116 -12.47 -14.00 10.89
C HIS A 116 -12.22 -15.50 10.65
N PHE A 117 -13.18 -16.12 10.05
CA PHE A 117 -13.08 -17.53 9.62
C PHE A 117 -12.06 -17.72 8.48
N VAL A 118 -11.36 -16.67 8.07
CA VAL A 118 -10.43 -16.68 6.93
C VAL A 118 -9.35 -17.74 7.10
N VAL A 119 -8.75 -17.87 8.27
CA VAL A 119 -7.68 -18.86 8.52
C VAL A 119 -8.26 -20.28 8.46
N GLY A 120 -9.38 -20.53 9.09
CA GLY A 120 -10.05 -21.85 9.04
C GLY A 120 -10.52 -22.20 7.63
N TYR A 121 -11.02 -21.24 6.88
CA TYR A 121 -11.47 -21.44 5.52
C TYR A 121 -10.31 -21.73 4.56
N ILE A 122 -9.23 -20.93 4.63
CA ILE A 122 -8.06 -21.10 3.75
C ILE A 122 -7.28 -22.38 4.10
N GLN A 123 -7.03 -22.63 5.38
CA GLN A 123 -6.17 -23.75 5.80
C GLN A 123 -6.89 -25.11 5.83
N ARG A 124 -8.18 -25.15 6.25
CA ARG A 124 -8.88 -26.41 6.47
C ARG A 124 -9.69 -26.91 5.26
N ASN A 125 -10.20 -25.99 4.46
CA ASN A 125 -11.18 -26.34 3.41
C ASN A 125 -10.68 -26.06 2.00
N GLY A 126 -9.37 -25.90 1.80
CA GLY A 126 -8.81 -25.58 0.49
C GLY A 126 -9.16 -24.18 -0.04
N GLY A 127 -9.79 -23.35 0.79
CA GLY A 127 -9.97 -21.91 0.66
C GLY A 127 -10.28 -21.32 -0.71
N GLY A 128 -11.01 -22.04 -1.55
CA GLY A 128 -11.32 -21.53 -2.89
C GLY A 128 -10.10 -21.41 -3.81
N ASN A 129 -9.03 -22.16 -3.56
CA ASN A 129 -7.77 -22.09 -4.31
C ASN A 129 -7.12 -20.69 -4.28
N THR A 130 -7.28 -19.97 -3.18
CA THR A 130 -6.64 -18.68 -2.98
C THR A 130 -5.17 -18.86 -2.64
N GLY A 131 -4.32 -18.06 -3.28
CA GLY A 131 -2.88 -18.07 -3.07
C GLY A 131 -2.26 -16.80 -3.62
N TRP A 132 -0.97 -16.66 -3.42
CA TRP A 132 -0.21 -15.56 -3.98
C TRP A 132 -0.14 -15.66 -5.50
N THR A 133 -0.34 -14.54 -6.17
CA THR A 133 -0.02 -14.48 -7.60
C THR A 133 1.50 -14.54 -7.80
N ARG A 134 1.94 -15.09 -8.93
CA ARG A 134 3.36 -15.07 -9.29
C ARG A 134 3.94 -13.65 -9.29
N SER A 135 3.20 -12.69 -9.80
CA SER A 135 3.59 -11.27 -9.82
C SER A 135 3.83 -10.73 -8.41
N MET A 136 2.97 -11.08 -7.44
CA MET A 136 3.17 -10.68 -6.04
C MET A 136 4.43 -11.31 -5.45
N MET A 137 4.67 -12.60 -5.67
CA MET A 137 5.89 -13.28 -5.22
C MET A 137 7.15 -12.66 -5.84
N GLN A 138 7.10 -12.29 -7.10
CA GLN A 138 8.22 -11.66 -7.82
C GLN A 138 8.48 -10.20 -7.41
N SER A 139 7.49 -9.52 -6.81
CA SER A 139 7.63 -8.13 -6.37
C SER A 139 8.54 -7.96 -5.13
N TYR A 140 8.71 -9.02 -4.35
CA TYR A 140 9.69 -8.98 -3.26
C TYR A 140 11.11 -8.92 -3.82
N LEU A 141 11.94 -8.10 -3.23
CA LEU A 141 13.34 -7.97 -3.64
C LEU A 141 14.20 -9.11 -3.07
N MET A 142 15.42 -9.22 -3.56
CA MET A 142 16.47 -9.99 -2.90
C MET A 142 17.00 -9.24 -1.69
N GLU A 143 17.67 -9.90 -0.77
CA GLU A 143 18.32 -9.29 0.40
C GLU A 143 19.29 -8.16 0.03
N ASN A 144 19.93 -8.25 -1.14
CA ASN A 144 20.81 -7.22 -1.67
C ASN A 144 20.06 -6.01 -2.29
N GLY A 145 18.73 -5.97 -2.19
CA GLY A 145 17.87 -4.90 -2.71
C GLY A 145 17.60 -4.97 -4.23
N LEU A 146 18.11 -5.96 -4.93
CA LEU A 146 17.87 -6.13 -6.36
C LEU A 146 16.57 -6.90 -6.63
N PRO A 147 15.85 -6.57 -7.71
CA PRO A 147 14.75 -7.42 -8.17
C PRO A 147 15.27 -8.76 -8.72
N ILE A 148 14.48 -9.81 -8.64
CA ILE A 148 14.89 -11.19 -9.04
C ILE A 148 15.40 -11.31 -10.47
N TYR A 149 14.94 -10.45 -11.36
CA TYR A 149 15.30 -10.44 -12.77
C TYR A 149 16.55 -9.59 -13.10
N ALA A 150 17.11 -8.91 -12.09
CA ALA A 150 18.33 -8.12 -12.32
C ALA A 150 19.56 -9.01 -12.46
N ASN A 151 20.50 -8.56 -13.30
CA ASN A 151 21.81 -9.18 -13.35
C ASN A 151 22.46 -9.13 -11.96
N ASN A 152 23.07 -10.23 -11.55
CA ASN A 152 23.70 -10.37 -10.23
C ASN A 152 22.73 -10.33 -9.02
N SER A 153 21.42 -10.55 -9.24
CA SER A 153 20.45 -10.66 -8.13
C SER A 153 20.76 -11.84 -7.21
N GLY A 154 21.33 -12.93 -7.74
CA GLY A 154 21.57 -14.17 -7.01
C GLY A 154 20.33 -15.04 -6.88
N TYR A 155 19.26 -14.75 -7.62
CA TYR A 155 18.02 -15.54 -7.56
C TYR A 155 18.23 -16.97 -8.04
N GLN A 156 17.77 -17.96 -7.26
CA GLN A 156 17.99 -19.39 -7.49
C GLN A 156 16.94 -20.03 -8.40
N GLY A 157 15.96 -19.25 -8.88
CA GLY A 157 14.90 -19.75 -9.75
C GLY A 157 13.67 -20.28 -9.02
N ASP A 158 12.71 -20.83 -9.80
CA ASP A 158 11.36 -21.20 -9.36
C ASP A 158 11.18 -22.70 -9.19
N LYS A 159 12.24 -23.51 -9.19
CA LYS A 159 12.11 -24.98 -9.20
C LYS A 159 11.62 -25.57 -7.89
N THR A 160 12.00 -24.97 -6.77
CA THR A 160 11.59 -25.38 -5.44
C THR A 160 11.22 -24.16 -4.59
N TYR A 161 10.47 -24.38 -3.52
CA TYR A 161 10.11 -23.28 -2.61
C TYR A 161 11.34 -22.69 -1.89
N GLU A 162 12.32 -23.53 -1.56
CA GLU A 162 13.59 -23.11 -0.96
C GLU A 162 14.35 -22.17 -1.91
N ALA A 163 14.41 -22.52 -3.21
CA ALA A 163 15.06 -21.67 -4.21
C ALA A 163 14.36 -20.31 -4.34
N VAL A 164 13.03 -20.29 -4.31
CA VAL A 164 12.23 -19.06 -4.34
C VAL A 164 12.47 -18.20 -3.09
N ALA A 165 12.67 -18.80 -1.92
CA ALA A 165 12.79 -18.10 -0.64
C ALA A 165 14.24 -17.70 -0.29
N THR A 166 15.23 -18.32 -0.92
CA THR A 166 16.66 -18.11 -0.59
C THR A 166 17.10 -16.67 -0.88
N ASN A 167 17.69 -16.02 0.12
CA ASN A 167 18.23 -14.66 0.05
C ASN A 167 17.21 -13.62 -0.43
N ARG A 168 15.95 -13.81 -0.08
CA ARG A 168 14.86 -12.87 -0.37
C ARG A 168 14.57 -11.97 0.82
N ASP A 169 13.86 -10.89 0.55
CA ASP A 169 13.30 -10.02 1.59
C ASP A 169 12.61 -10.89 2.67
N PRO A 170 12.97 -10.77 3.95
CA PRO A 170 12.42 -11.59 5.02
C PRO A 170 10.89 -11.54 5.12
N ARG A 171 10.27 -10.45 4.66
CA ARG A 171 8.81 -10.32 4.64
C ARG A 171 8.13 -11.33 3.72
N LEU A 172 8.82 -11.83 2.69
CA LEU A 172 8.32 -12.92 1.88
C LEU A 172 8.04 -14.16 2.73
N ILE A 173 8.99 -14.53 3.59
CA ILE A 173 8.88 -15.71 4.47
C ILE A 173 7.77 -15.51 5.50
N TYR A 174 7.67 -14.32 6.11
CA TYR A 174 6.63 -14.03 7.09
C TYR A 174 5.21 -14.04 6.50
N ASN A 175 5.07 -13.75 5.22
CA ASN A 175 3.79 -13.67 4.53
C ASN A 175 3.42 -14.94 3.75
N THR A 176 4.30 -15.93 3.71
CA THR A 176 4.07 -17.19 2.99
C THR A 176 4.23 -18.40 3.91
N LEU A 177 3.33 -19.35 3.78
CA LEU A 177 3.51 -20.66 4.41
C LEU A 177 4.36 -21.50 3.47
N LEU A 178 5.62 -21.71 3.83
CA LEU A 178 6.50 -22.62 3.11
C LEU A 178 6.28 -24.04 3.64
N PRO A 179 6.36 -25.07 2.78
CA PRO A 179 6.36 -26.46 3.24
C PRO A 179 7.55 -26.68 4.18
N GLY A 180 7.26 -27.18 5.37
CA GLY A 180 8.28 -27.58 6.35
C GLY A 180 8.82 -28.98 6.06
#